data_7f65816cc6de56b5e848ad6196f5f093
#
_entry.id   7f65816cc6de56b5e848ad6196f5f093
#
_cell.length_a   1.000
_cell.length_b   1.000
_cell.length_c   1.000
_cell.angle_alpha   90.00
_cell.angle_beta   90.00
_cell.angle_gamma   90.00
#
_symmetry.space_group_name_H-M   'P 1'
#
loop_
_entity.id
_entity.type
_entity.pdbx_description
1 polymer ?
#
loop_
_entity_poly.entity_id
_entity_poly.type
_entity_poly.pdbx_seq_one_letter_code
_entity_poly.pdbx_strand_id
1 'polypeptide(L)'
;MRAAGAVVWRPGDRDQVEIALVHRPRYDDWSLPKGKADPGESPALTAWREVAEETGFRTVVGRALTSVSYEVAGKPKTVQYFAARSVSGTFVPNKEVDQLLWLNPREAAARMTYEYDQAVLATFSVLPAELSGVVVVRHARAGHRESFDGDDQDRPLDGKGRRQAVALADQLPPFQPLLVGSAPLERCTATVTPTADRLSLRVLAEPALSEEAYRDEPAAARRRIVELAELVAKRQADGDVGAAMVCSQGGVIPGVVKSLAARHSVQIGPVSTPKASYWYLSFDGRELVQADHHTAPELDG
;
A
#
# COMPACT_ATOMS: atom_id res chain seq x y z
N MET A 1 4.14 -13.44 17.05
CA MET A 1 5.16 -13.07 16.02
C MET A 1 4.44 -12.45 14.84
N ARG A 2 4.84 -11.24 14.40
CA ARG A 2 4.29 -10.59 13.20
C ARG A 2 5.11 -11.00 11.97
N ALA A 3 4.42 -11.24 10.85
CA ALA A 3 4.99 -11.58 9.57
C ALA A 3 4.12 -10.99 8.45
N ALA A 4 4.66 -10.88 7.27
CA ALA A 4 3.89 -10.52 6.10
C ALA A 4 4.39 -11.25 4.84
N GLY A 5 3.55 -11.33 3.83
CA GLY A 5 3.84 -11.97 2.56
C GLY A 5 2.92 -11.48 1.45
N ALA A 6 3.03 -12.06 0.28
CA ALA A 6 2.22 -11.64 -0.84
C ALA A 6 1.78 -12.81 -1.73
N VAL A 7 0.63 -12.62 -2.37
CA VAL A 7 0.31 -13.27 -3.63
C VAL A 7 1.06 -12.49 -4.71
N VAL A 8 2.23 -13.00 -5.09
CA VAL A 8 3.05 -12.41 -6.15
C VAL A 8 2.49 -12.88 -7.48
N TRP A 9 2.13 -11.91 -8.32
CA TRP A 9 1.50 -12.19 -9.60
C TRP A 9 2.18 -11.44 -10.75
N ARG A 10 2.01 -11.95 -11.96
CA ARG A 10 2.38 -11.29 -13.21
C ARG A 10 1.34 -11.57 -14.30
N PRO A 11 1.24 -10.71 -15.34
CA PRO A 11 0.52 -11.08 -16.54
C PRO A 11 1.13 -12.33 -17.16
N GLY A 12 0.29 -13.30 -17.49
CA GLY A 12 0.63 -14.49 -18.22
C GLY A 12 0.13 -14.44 -19.66
N ASP A 13 0.13 -15.56 -20.35
CA ASP A 13 -0.40 -15.65 -21.71
C ASP A 13 -1.93 -15.49 -21.73
N ARG A 14 -2.46 -14.86 -22.81
CA ARG A 14 -3.92 -14.73 -23.09
C ARG A 14 -4.70 -14.07 -21.95
N ASP A 15 -4.18 -12.96 -21.39
CA ASP A 15 -4.79 -12.20 -20.29
C ASP A 15 -4.99 -13.01 -18.99
N GLN A 16 -4.33 -14.14 -18.85
CA GLN A 16 -4.30 -14.89 -17.61
C GLN A 16 -3.29 -14.31 -16.62
N VAL A 17 -3.50 -14.62 -15.35
CA VAL A 17 -2.59 -14.23 -14.27
C VAL A 17 -1.78 -15.46 -13.88
N GLU A 18 -0.48 -15.29 -13.70
CA GLU A 18 0.38 -16.31 -13.08
C GLU A 18 0.76 -15.90 -11.66
N ILE A 19 0.75 -16.86 -10.78
CA ILE A 19 1.06 -16.71 -9.35
C ILE A 19 2.38 -17.42 -9.06
N ALA A 20 3.28 -16.74 -8.34
CA ALA A 20 4.52 -17.33 -7.87
C ALA A 20 4.28 -18.17 -6.61
N LEU A 21 4.68 -19.43 -6.65
CA LEU A 21 4.83 -20.29 -5.48
C LEU A 21 6.30 -20.60 -5.25
N VAL A 22 6.70 -20.65 -3.99
CA VAL A 22 8.04 -21.00 -3.54
C VAL A 22 8.06 -22.37 -2.87
N HIS A 23 9.07 -23.16 -3.17
CA HIS A 23 9.36 -24.41 -2.46
C HIS A 23 10.41 -24.16 -1.38
N ARG A 24 10.11 -24.60 -0.15
CA ARG A 24 11.00 -24.43 0.99
C ARG A 24 11.58 -25.79 1.40
N PRO A 25 12.86 -26.08 1.07
CA PRO A 25 13.44 -27.41 1.24
C PRO A 25 13.47 -27.86 2.70
N ARG A 26 13.55 -26.93 3.67
CA ARG A 26 13.53 -27.25 5.10
C ARG A 26 12.21 -27.92 5.55
N TYR A 27 11.11 -27.57 4.90
CA TYR A 27 9.75 -28.02 5.25
C TYR A 27 9.16 -28.96 4.21
N ASP A 28 9.82 -29.09 3.06
CA ASP A 28 9.35 -29.81 1.87
C ASP A 28 7.91 -29.39 1.48
N ASP A 29 7.68 -28.09 1.43
CA ASP A 29 6.37 -27.49 1.19
C ASP A 29 6.37 -26.43 0.07
N TRP A 30 5.19 -26.23 -0.53
CA TRP A 30 4.91 -25.17 -1.49
C TRP A 30 3.99 -24.13 -0.85
N SER A 31 4.41 -22.89 -0.84
CA SER A 31 3.69 -21.80 -0.16
C SER A 31 3.81 -20.47 -0.88
N LEU A 32 3.01 -19.49 -0.45
CA LEU A 32 3.20 -18.09 -0.81
C LEU A 32 4.46 -17.53 -0.12
N PRO A 33 5.26 -16.67 -0.78
CA PRO A 33 6.43 -16.04 -0.18
C PRO A 33 6.03 -15.13 0.99
N LYS A 34 6.74 -15.26 2.12
CA LYS A 34 6.45 -14.55 3.37
C LYS A 34 7.55 -14.70 4.41
N GLY A 35 7.74 -13.70 5.22
CA GLY A 35 8.67 -13.82 6.33
C GLY A 35 8.35 -12.91 7.52
N LYS A 36 9.28 -12.78 8.44
CA LYS A 36 9.10 -12.06 9.70
C LYS A 36 9.31 -10.56 9.50
N ALA A 37 8.51 -9.77 10.20
CA ALA A 37 8.73 -8.33 10.25
C ALA A 37 9.99 -7.99 11.05
N ASP A 38 10.84 -7.15 10.49
CA ASP A 38 11.91 -6.50 11.21
C ASP A 38 11.38 -5.36 12.10
N PRO A 39 12.12 -4.94 13.13
CA PRO A 39 11.72 -3.81 13.96
C PRO A 39 11.45 -2.55 13.13
N GLY A 40 10.32 -1.90 13.38
CA GLY A 40 9.93 -0.67 12.67
C GLY A 40 9.28 -0.88 11.30
N GLU A 41 9.30 -2.07 10.72
CA GLU A 41 8.65 -2.33 9.43
C GLU A 41 7.12 -2.34 9.52
N SER A 42 6.48 -1.72 8.52
CA SER A 42 5.07 -1.94 8.25
C SER A 42 4.86 -3.32 7.59
N PRO A 43 3.66 -3.91 7.68
CA PRO A 43 3.38 -5.17 7.00
C PRO A 43 3.63 -5.13 5.49
N ALA A 44 3.32 -4.00 4.82
CA ALA A 44 3.57 -3.84 3.39
C ALA A 44 5.06 -3.83 3.06
N LEU A 45 5.89 -3.14 3.87
CA LEU A 45 7.34 -3.13 3.71
C LEU A 45 7.95 -4.52 3.95
N THR A 46 7.51 -5.20 5.02
CA THR A 46 7.91 -6.59 5.30
C THR A 46 7.60 -7.50 4.11
N ALA A 47 6.37 -7.47 3.59
CA ALA A 47 5.98 -8.31 2.45
C ALA A 47 6.84 -8.02 1.21
N TRP A 48 7.11 -6.74 0.94
CA TRP A 48 7.94 -6.31 -0.19
C TRP A 48 9.38 -6.79 -0.10
N ARG A 49 10.00 -6.68 1.09
CA ARG A 49 11.37 -7.16 1.36
C ARG A 49 11.46 -8.68 1.26
N GLU A 50 10.58 -9.38 1.96
CA GLU A 50 10.58 -10.86 2.01
C GLU A 50 10.34 -11.48 0.63
N VAL A 51 9.44 -10.91 -0.18
CA VAL A 51 9.26 -11.33 -1.56
C VAL A 51 10.55 -11.19 -2.36
N ALA A 52 11.26 -10.06 -2.22
CA ALA A 52 12.52 -9.86 -2.93
C ALA A 52 13.61 -10.84 -2.47
N GLU A 53 13.70 -11.12 -1.17
CA GLU A 53 14.68 -12.06 -0.59
C GLU A 53 14.41 -13.52 -0.98
N GLU A 54 13.15 -13.96 -0.89
CA GLU A 54 12.78 -15.34 -1.20
C GLU A 54 12.72 -15.64 -2.70
N THR A 55 12.35 -14.65 -3.53
CA THR A 55 12.07 -14.88 -4.95
C THR A 55 13.03 -14.21 -5.93
N GLY A 56 13.80 -13.21 -5.50
CA GLY A 56 14.63 -12.38 -6.38
C GLY A 56 13.85 -11.42 -7.26
N PHE A 57 12.52 -11.33 -7.12
CA PHE A 57 11.67 -10.42 -7.89
C PHE A 57 11.44 -9.10 -7.17
N ARG A 58 11.56 -8.01 -7.91
CA ARG A 58 11.07 -6.68 -7.50
C ARG A 58 9.58 -6.62 -7.78
N THR A 59 8.83 -6.19 -6.77
CA THR A 59 7.36 -6.13 -6.86
C THR A 59 6.84 -4.75 -6.49
N VAL A 60 5.63 -4.46 -6.93
CA VAL A 60 4.82 -3.35 -6.43
C VAL A 60 3.67 -3.93 -5.61
N VAL A 61 3.61 -3.53 -4.35
CA VAL A 61 2.57 -3.96 -3.41
C VAL A 61 1.29 -3.16 -3.70
N GLY A 62 0.19 -3.87 -3.76
CA GLY A 62 -1.15 -3.32 -3.90
C GLY A 62 -1.99 -3.50 -2.63
N ARG A 63 -3.26 -3.86 -2.83
CA ARG A 63 -4.25 -4.04 -1.76
C ARG A 63 -3.86 -5.10 -0.74
N ALA A 64 -4.28 -4.90 0.50
CA ALA A 64 -4.22 -5.92 1.51
C ALA A 64 -5.18 -7.07 1.18
N LEU A 65 -4.77 -8.28 1.49
CA LEU A 65 -5.61 -9.47 1.44
C LEU A 65 -6.05 -9.85 2.86
N THR A 66 -6.20 -11.13 3.12
CA THR A 66 -6.51 -11.61 4.46
C THR A 66 -5.26 -11.78 5.32
N SER A 67 -5.46 -11.81 6.64
CA SER A 67 -4.44 -12.24 7.60
C SER A 67 -4.74 -13.67 8.04
N VAL A 68 -3.71 -14.50 8.13
CA VAL A 68 -3.82 -15.85 8.66
C VAL A 68 -3.01 -15.97 9.96
N SER A 69 -3.54 -16.74 10.89
CA SER A 69 -2.88 -16.99 12.18
C SER A 69 -2.76 -18.48 12.42
N TYR A 70 -1.57 -18.93 12.79
CA TYR A 70 -1.26 -20.31 13.14
C TYR A 70 -0.14 -20.36 14.17
N GLU A 71 0.07 -21.53 14.76
CA GLU A 71 1.14 -21.72 15.73
C GLU A 71 2.43 -22.22 15.09
N VAL A 72 3.55 -21.65 15.53
CA VAL A 72 4.89 -22.13 15.17
C VAL A 72 5.68 -22.31 16.46
N ALA A 73 6.10 -23.55 16.73
CA ALA A 73 6.83 -23.91 17.96
C ALA A 73 6.11 -23.42 19.24
N GLY A 74 4.79 -23.60 19.31
CA GLY A 74 3.97 -23.19 20.46
C GLY A 74 3.76 -21.68 20.62
N LYS A 75 4.11 -20.87 19.61
CA LYS A 75 3.90 -19.44 19.64
C LYS A 75 2.98 -18.98 18.49
N PRO A 76 1.99 -18.10 18.75
CA PRO A 76 1.13 -17.60 17.69
C PRO A 76 1.94 -16.76 16.69
N LYS A 77 1.76 -17.05 15.41
CA LYS A 77 2.28 -16.29 14.28
C LYS A 77 1.09 -15.78 13.46
N THR A 78 1.05 -14.46 13.23
CA THR A 78 0.10 -13.84 12.31
C THR A 78 0.85 -13.36 11.09
N VAL A 79 0.35 -13.69 9.90
CA VAL A 79 0.89 -13.28 8.61
C VAL A 79 -0.17 -12.46 7.89
N GLN A 80 0.16 -11.21 7.57
CA GLN A 80 -0.68 -10.36 6.71
C GLN A 80 -0.21 -10.50 5.27
N TYR A 81 -1.15 -10.76 4.36
CA TYR A 81 -0.85 -10.89 2.94
C TYR A 81 -1.31 -9.70 2.13
N PHE A 82 -0.61 -9.47 1.00
CA PHE A 82 -0.91 -8.42 0.03
C PHE A 82 -0.94 -9.01 -1.39
N ALA A 83 -1.63 -8.34 -2.32
CA ALA A 83 -1.39 -8.54 -3.73
C ALA A 83 -0.10 -7.81 -4.11
N ALA A 84 0.80 -8.44 -4.88
CA ALA A 84 2.04 -7.81 -5.31
C ALA A 84 2.34 -8.16 -6.77
N ARG A 85 2.40 -7.12 -7.62
CA ARG A 85 2.73 -7.29 -9.04
C ARG A 85 4.24 -7.40 -9.22
N SER A 86 4.71 -8.47 -9.85
CA SER A 86 6.11 -8.63 -10.25
C SER A 86 6.43 -7.67 -11.40
N VAL A 87 7.53 -6.93 -11.26
CA VAL A 87 7.98 -5.93 -12.24
C VAL A 87 9.25 -6.36 -12.95
N SER A 88 10.20 -6.91 -12.22
CA SER A 88 11.50 -7.33 -12.75
C SER A 88 12.19 -8.29 -11.79
N GLY A 89 13.25 -8.91 -12.23
CA GLY A 89 14.07 -9.81 -11.42
C GLY A 89 14.14 -11.19 -12.02
N THR A 90 14.91 -12.04 -11.36
CA THR A 90 15.09 -13.45 -11.75
C THR A 90 15.28 -14.26 -10.48
N PHE A 91 14.60 -15.38 -10.40
CA PHE A 91 14.77 -16.29 -9.28
C PHE A 91 16.16 -16.98 -9.32
N VAL A 92 16.82 -16.97 -8.18
CA VAL A 92 18.04 -17.72 -7.94
C VAL A 92 17.83 -18.54 -6.67
N PRO A 93 17.98 -19.89 -6.73
CA PRO A 93 17.85 -20.72 -5.54
C PRO A 93 18.74 -20.25 -4.40
N ASN A 94 18.18 -20.27 -3.19
CA ASN A 94 18.86 -19.87 -1.96
C ASN A 94 18.60 -20.90 -0.83
N LYS A 95 19.06 -20.58 0.39
CA LYS A 95 18.91 -21.51 1.54
C LYS A 95 17.49 -21.68 2.02
N GLU A 96 16.61 -20.71 1.76
CA GLU A 96 15.22 -20.70 2.21
C GLU A 96 14.28 -21.22 1.13
N VAL A 97 14.59 -20.93 -0.15
CA VAL A 97 13.79 -21.29 -1.32
C VAL A 97 14.71 -21.88 -2.39
N ASP A 98 14.47 -23.13 -2.77
CA ASP A 98 15.26 -23.84 -3.79
C ASP A 98 14.55 -23.92 -5.15
N GLN A 99 13.22 -23.75 -5.21
CA GLN A 99 12.43 -23.78 -6.44
C GLN A 99 11.34 -22.69 -6.41
N LEU A 100 11.04 -22.16 -7.57
CA LEU A 100 9.94 -21.21 -7.80
C LEU A 100 9.16 -21.63 -9.04
N LEU A 101 7.84 -21.65 -8.93
CA LEU A 101 6.93 -21.93 -10.05
C LEU A 101 6.00 -20.73 -10.29
N TRP A 102 5.79 -20.43 -11.56
CA TRP A 102 4.73 -19.54 -12.00
C TRP A 102 3.58 -20.41 -12.54
N LEU A 103 2.44 -20.31 -11.92
CA LEU A 103 1.27 -21.15 -12.17
C LEU A 103 0.01 -20.29 -12.30
N ASN A 104 -0.95 -20.72 -13.11
CA ASN A 104 -2.26 -20.08 -13.06
C ASN A 104 -2.92 -20.30 -11.69
N PRO A 105 -3.92 -19.48 -11.29
CA PRO A 105 -4.48 -19.55 -9.94
C PRO A 105 -5.02 -20.94 -9.54
N ARG A 106 -5.58 -21.69 -10.49
CA ARG A 106 -6.11 -23.03 -10.24
C ARG A 106 -4.99 -24.04 -9.96
N GLU A 107 -3.94 -24.02 -10.77
CA GLU A 107 -2.76 -24.89 -10.58
C GLU A 107 -2.02 -24.51 -9.30
N ALA A 108 -1.88 -23.20 -9.02
CA ALA A 108 -1.27 -22.69 -7.79
C ALA A 108 -2.03 -23.21 -6.56
N ALA A 109 -3.37 -23.11 -6.53
CA ALA A 109 -4.19 -23.63 -5.44
C ALA A 109 -4.00 -25.14 -5.24
N ALA A 110 -3.96 -25.93 -6.33
CA ALA A 110 -3.76 -27.37 -6.26
C ALA A 110 -2.33 -27.76 -5.79
N ARG A 111 -1.34 -26.88 -6.02
CA ARG A 111 0.06 -27.12 -5.63
C ARG A 111 0.37 -26.71 -4.20
N MET A 112 -0.36 -25.73 -3.64
CA MET A 112 -0.15 -25.23 -2.27
C MET A 112 -0.30 -26.35 -1.23
N THR A 113 0.64 -26.43 -0.30
CA THR A 113 0.63 -27.42 0.78
C THR A 113 -0.42 -27.10 1.85
N TYR A 114 -0.71 -25.81 2.07
CA TYR A 114 -1.54 -25.37 3.19
C TYR A 114 -2.86 -24.75 2.73
N GLU A 115 -3.96 -25.17 3.34
CA GLU A 115 -5.30 -24.63 3.08
C GLU A 115 -5.42 -23.11 3.35
N TYR A 116 -4.67 -22.60 4.31
CA TYR A 116 -4.68 -21.16 4.58
C TYR A 116 -4.02 -20.32 3.46
N ASP A 117 -3.02 -20.87 2.74
CA ASP A 117 -2.48 -20.19 1.56
C ASP A 117 -3.48 -20.23 0.39
N GLN A 118 -4.25 -21.33 0.25
CA GLN A 118 -5.36 -21.41 -0.73
C GLN A 118 -6.45 -20.38 -0.40
N ALA A 119 -6.79 -20.17 0.88
CA ALA A 119 -7.76 -19.15 1.29
C ALA A 119 -7.27 -17.73 0.98
N VAL A 120 -5.97 -17.45 1.13
CA VAL A 120 -5.36 -16.17 0.73
C VAL A 120 -5.48 -15.97 -0.79
N LEU A 121 -5.15 -17.00 -1.59
CA LEU A 121 -5.29 -16.95 -3.05
C LEU A 121 -6.75 -16.77 -3.48
N ALA A 122 -7.70 -17.41 -2.79
CA ALA A 122 -9.12 -17.19 -3.04
C ALA A 122 -9.52 -15.73 -2.80
N THR A 123 -9.03 -15.08 -1.71
CA THR A 123 -9.25 -13.65 -1.45
C THR A 123 -8.65 -12.76 -2.56
N PHE A 124 -7.48 -13.12 -3.08
CA PHE A 124 -6.89 -12.43 -4.22
C PHE A 124 -7.77 -12.52 -5.47
N SER A 125 -8.36 -13.68 -5.72
CA SER A 125 -9.14 -13.96 -6.94
C SER A 125 -10.54 -13.34 -6.95
N VAL A 126 -11.01 -12.72 -5.85
CA VAL A 126 -12.32 -12.03 -5.79
C VAL A 126 -12.35 -10.76 -6.62
N LEU A 127 -11.21 -10.06 -6.74
CA LEU A 127 -11.07 -8.80 -7.47
C LEU A 127 -10.06 -8.97 -8.61
N PRO A 128 -10.09 -8.12 -9.64
CA PRO A 128 -9.06 -8.09 -10.66
C PRO A 128 -7.66 -8.02 -10.05
N ALA A 129 -6.70 -8.70 -10.66
CA ALA A 129 -5.31 -8.67 -10.19
C ALA A 129 -4.71 -7.28 -10.33
N GLU A 130 -4.96 -6.61 -11.46
CA GLU A 130 -4.52 -5.25 -11.73
C GLU A 130 -5.61 -4.27 -11.32
N LEU A 131 -5.28 -3.38 -10.39
CA LEU A 131 -6.10 -2.30 -9.90
C LEU A 131 -5.28 -1.03 -9.82
N SER A 132 -5.93 0.12 -9.99
CA SER A 132 -5.26 1.41 -9.82
C SER A 132 -5.22 1.79 -8.35
N GLY A 133 -4.03 2.08 -7.83
CA GLY A 133 -3.81 2.44 -6.43
C GLY A 133 -3.72 3.95 -6.21
N VAL A 134 -4.35 4.44 -5.13
CA VAL A 134 -4.14 5.81 -4.62
C VAL A 134 -3.83 5.76 -3.13
N VAL A 135 -2.62 6.19 -2.76
CA VAL A 135 -2.18 6.35 -1.36
C VAL A 135 -2.58 7.73 -0.88
N VAL A 136 -3.48 7.80 0.10
CA VAL A 136 -3.96 9.06 0.68
C VAL A 136 -3.37 9.24 2.08
N VAL A 137 -2.37 10.09 2.21
CA VAL A 137 -1.59 10.30 3.43
C VAL A 137 -2.17 11.45 4.25
N ARG A 138 -2.38 11.26 5.55
CA ARG A 138 -2.60 12.39 6.45
C ARG A 138 -1.28 13.06 6.80
N HIS A 139 -1.23 14.38 6.72
CA HIS A 139 -0.04 15.14 7.09
C HIS A 139 0.49 14.74 8.48
N ALA A 140 1.81 14.76 8.63
CA ALA A 140 2.52 14.48 9.87
C ALA A 140 2.27 15.57 10.93
N ARG A 141 2.80 15.42 12.12
CA ARG A 141 2.57 16.34 13.23
C ARG A 141 3.12 17.72 12.96
N ALA A 142 2.28 18.75 13.15
CA ALA A 142 2.61 20.17 12.92
C ALA A 142 2.36 21.05 14.16
N GLY A 143 2.51 20.49 15.38
CA GLY A 143 2.21 21.19 16.60
C GLY A 143 0.72 21.56 16.75
N HIS A 144 0.44 22.52 17.62
CA HIS A 144 -0.90 23.06 17.85
C HIS A 144 -1.06 24.38 17.09
N ARG A 145 -2.25 24.60 16.48
CA ARG A 145 -2.53 25.86 15.77
C ARG A 145 -2.41 27.08 16.68
N GLU A 146 -2.92 26.97 17.89
CA GLU A 146 -2.93 28.05 18.89
C GLU A 146 -1.52 28.50 19.31
N SER A 147 -0.51 27.67 19.08
CA SER A 147 0.90 27.95 19.39
C SER A 147 1.69 28.47 18.19
N PHE A 148 1.04 28.67 17.04
CA PHE A 148 1.69 29.17 15.82
C PHE A 148 1.22 30.59 15.51
N ASP A 149 2.18 31.51 15.53
CA ASP A 149 1.97 32.92 15.24
C ASP A 149 2.15 33.18 13.74
N GLY A 150 1.09 32.93 12.95
CA GLY A 150 1.10 33.10 11.50
C GLY A 150 -0.14 32.49 10.84
N ASP A 151 -0.17 32.52 9.50
CA ASP A 151 -1.22 31.83 8.76
C ASP A 151 -1.11 30.33 8.93
N ASP A 152 -2.24 29.65 9.20
CA ASP A 152 -2.26 28.19 9.36
C ASP A 152 -1.80 27.43 8.11
N GLN A 153 -1.85 28.05 6.93
CA GLN A 153 -1.33 27.47 5.70
C GLN A 153 0.18 27.25 5.78
N ASP A 154 0.89 28.19 6.42
CA ASP A 154 2.35 28.18 6.53
C ASP A 154 2.88 27.43 7.76
N ARG A 155 1.99 26.85 8.57
CA ARG A 155 2.38 26.12 9.78
C ARG A 155 3.21 24.88 9.47
N PRO A 156 4.51 24.85 9.90
CA PRO A 156 5.44 23.78 9.54
C PRO A 156 5.23 22.50 10.37
N LEU A 157 5.86 21.44 9.94
CA LEU A 157 5.99 20.25 10.77
C LEU A 157 6.87 20.53 12.00
N ASP A 158 6.47 20.03 13.17
CA ASP A 158 7.33 20.03 14.35
C ASP A 158 8.42 18.94 14.27
N GLY A 159 9.29 18.87 15.29
CA GLY A 159 10.39 17.91 15.30
C GLY A 159 9.93 16.45 15.18
N LYS A 160 8.80 16.08 15.81
CA LYS A 160 8.21 14.74 15.67
C LYS A 160 7.63 14.53 14.27
N GLY A 161 6.97 15.55 13.72
CA GLY A 161 6.39 15.48 12.37
C GLY A 161 7.45 15.31 11.29
N ARG A 162 8.60 15.98 11.41
CA ARG A 162 9.72 15.77 10.47
C ARG A 162 10.23 14.32 10.51
N ARG A 163 10.39 13.74 11.72
CA ARG A 163 10.75 12.31 11.82
C ARG A 163 9.68 11.40 11.22
N GLN A 164 8.39 11.71 11.42
CA GLN A 164 7.29 10.96 10.79
C GLN A 164 7.33 11.04 9.26
N ALA A 165 7.64 12.21 8.68
CA ALA A 165 7.75 12.37 7.23
C ALA A 165 8.91 11.54 6.64
N VAL A 166 10.05 11.50 7.32
CA VAL A 166 11.19 10.66 6.92
C VAL A 166 10.82 9.17 7.03
N ALA A 167 10.25 8.75 8.16
CA ALA A 167 9.81 7.37 8.36
C ALA A 167 8.75 6.93 7.33
N LEU A 168 7.83 7.81 6.93
CA LEU A 168 6.91 7.54 5.81
C LEU A 168 7.66 7.28 4.51
N ALA A 169 8.69 8.08 4.21
CA ALA A 169 9.50 7.88 3.00
C ALA A 169 10.27 6.55 3.01
N ASP A 170 10.50 5.94 4.18
CA ASP A 170 11.05 4.58 4.32
C ASP A 170 9.97 3.50 4.11
N GLN A 171 8.72 3.78 4.41
CA GLN A 171 7.61 2.81 4.40
C GLN A 171 6.82 2.75 3.08
N LEU A 172 6.93 3.78 2.22
CA LEU A 172 6.13 3.91 1.02
C LEU A 172 6.73 3.34 -0.29
N PRO A 173 8.04 2.99 -0.37
CA PRO A 173 8.62 2.38 -1.56
C PRO A 173 7.86 1.15 -2.10
N PRO A 174 7.25 0.28 -1.27
CA PRO A 174 6.48 -0.87 -1.74
C PRO A 174 5.38 -0.53 -2.75
N PHE A 175 4.76 0.65 -2.64
CA PHE A 175 3.67 1.10 -3.51
C PHE A 175 4.14 1.79 -4.78
N GLN A 176 5.44 2.03 -4.93
CA GLN A 176 6.09 2.69 -6.08
C GLN A 176 5.30 3.91 -6.57
N PRO A 177 5.26 5.03 -5.79
CA PRO A 177 4.53 6.22 -6.21
C PRO A 177 4.99 6.72 -7.58
N LEU A 178 4.06 6.81 -8.54
CA LEU A 178 4.29 7.34 -9.89
C LEU A 178 4.16 8.87 -9.94
N LEU A 179 3.42 9.42 -9.01
CA LEU A 179 3.23 10.85 -8.82
C LEU A 179 3.00 11.15 -7.33
N VAL A 180 3.38 12.34 -6.92
CA VAL A 180 3.20 12.83 -5.55
C VAL A 180 2.46 14.15 -5.60
N GLY A 181 1.31 14.24 -4.91
CA GLY A 181 0.52 15.45 -4.79
C GLY A 181 0.33 15.86 -3.32
N SER A 182 -0.05 17.10 -3.09
CA SER A 182 -0.31 17.63 -1.76
C SER A 182 -1.36 18.73 -1.78
N ALA A 183 -2.27 18.73 -0.80
CA ALA A 183 -2.98 19.95 -0.45
C ALA A 183 -1.97 21.09 -0.24
N PRO A 184 -2.27 22.34 -0.69
CA PRO A 184 -1.32 23.45 -0.72
C PRO A 184 -1.10 24.09 0.66
N LEU A 185 -0.70 23.26 1.65
CA LEU A 185 -0.35 23.66 2.99
C LEU A 185 1.04 23.16 3.33
N GLU A 186 1.85 23.98 3.99
CA GLU A 186 3.25 23.67 4.31
C GLU A 186 3.39 22.29 4.98
N ARG A 187 2.58 22.00 6.00
CA ARG A 187 2.61 20.68 6.71
C ARG A 187 2.26 19.50 5.82
N CYS A 188 1.41 19.69 4.80
CA CYS A 188 1.07 18.60 3.86
C CYS A 188 2.21 18.37 2.88
N THR A 189 2.73 19.45 2.28
CA THR A 189 3.87 19.40 1.35
C THR A 189 5.10 18.83 2.03
N ALA A 190 5.48 19.37 3.20
CA ALA A 190 6.62 18.87 3.97
C ALA A 190 6.49 17.41 4.42
N THR A 191 5.27 16.86 4.52
CA THR A 191 5.07 15.44 4.84
C THR A 191 5.50 14.52 3.70
N VAL A 192 5.24 14.89 2.45
CA VAL A 192 5.49 14.04 1.29
C VAL A 192 6.77 14.37 0.54
N THR A 193 7.38 15.53 0.82
CA THR A 193 8.64 15.95 0.21
C THR A 193 9.76 14.90 0.34
N PRO A 194 10.02 14.27 1.52
CA PRO A 194 11.06 13.25 1.61
C PRO A 194 10.84 12.05 0.69
N THR A 195 9.58 11.67 0.46
CA THR A 195 9.24 10.59 -0.50
C THR A 195 9.45 11.08 -1.94
N ALA A 196 9.00 12.28 -2.27
CA ALA A 196 9.16 12.87 -3.60
C ALA A 196 10.63 13.01 -3.99
N ASP A 197 11.47 13.49 -3.06
CA ASP A 197 12.92 13.65 -3.26
C ASP A 197 13.61 12.32 -3.56
N ARG A 198 13.29 11.26 -2.79
CA ARG A 198 13.85 9.91 -3.04
C ARG A 198 13.49 9.34 -4.39
N LEU A 199 12.31 9.69 -4.90
CA LEU A 199 11.80 9.21 -6.19
C LEU A 199 12.13 10.17 -7.33
N SER A 200 12.81 11.30 -7.05
CA SER A 200 13.07 12.37 -8.02
C SER A 200 11.80 12.90 -8.70
N LEU A 201 10.70 12.96 -7.92
CA LEU A 201 9.40 13.47 -8.35
C LEU A 201 9.16 14.88 -7.81
N ARG A 202 8.33 15.65 -8.52
CA ARG A 202 7.83 16.95 -8.02
C ARG A 202 6.56 16.72 -7.20
N VAL A 203 6.40 17.51 -6.14
CA VAL A 203 5.13 17.59 -5.41
C VAL A 203 4.18 18.48 -6.20
N LEU A 204 3.07 17.91 -6.66
CA LEU A 204 2.03 18.61 -7.40
C LEU A 204 1.02 19.22 -6.42
N ALA A 205 0.56 20.45 -6.69
CA ALA A 205 -0.48 21.06 -5.88
C ALA A 205 -1.85 20.42 -6.16
N GLU A 206 -2.56 20.05 -5.09
CA GLU A 206 -3.89 19.45 -5.11
C GLU A 206 -4.88 20.30 -4.27
N PRO A 207 -5.29 21.47 -4.77
CA PRO A 207 -6.12 22.40 -3.99
C PRO A 207 -7.44 21.79 -3.51
N ALA A 208 -8.08 20.93 -4.33
CA ALA A 208 -9.32 20.26 -3.98
C ALA A 208 -9.21 19.37 -2.73
N LEU A 209 -7.98 19.02 -2.30
CA LEU A 209 -7.71 18.18 -1.13
C LEU A 209 -7.42 19.02 0.14
N SER A 210 -7.60 20.36 0.12
CA SER A 210 -7.54 21.20 1.32
C SER A 210 -8.84 21.13 2.12
N GLU A 211 -8.78 21.38 3.44
CA GLU A 211 -9.99 21.48 4.28
C GLU A 211 -10.90 22.62 3.89
N GLU A 212 -10.36 23.71 3.38
CA GLU A 212 -11.11 24.85 2.88
C GLU A 212 -11.94 24.45 1.65
N ALA A 213 -11.30 23.97 0.58
CA ALA A 213 -11.98 23.52 -0.62
C ALA A 213 -12.97 22.38 -0.33
N TYR A 214 -12.62 21.49 0.61
CA TYR A 214 -13.51 20.40 0.99
C TYR A 214 -14.77 20.87 1.72
N ARG A 215 -14.70 21.93 2.54
CA ARG A 215 -15.89 22.53 3.18
C ARG A 215 -16.82 23.14 2.15
N ASP A 216 -16.26 23.79 1.13
CA ASP A 216 -17.03 24.46 0.09
C ASP A 216 -17.64 23.43 -0.89
N GLU A 217 -16.85 22.47 -1.36
CA GLU A 217 -17.29 21.45 -2.31
C GLU A 217 -16.70 20.07 -2.00
N PRO A 218 -17.30 19.30 -1.08
CA PRO A 218 -16.79 17.95 -0.73
C PRO A 218 -16.71 16.98 -1.93
N ALA A 219 -17.55 17.22 -2.95
CA ALA A 219 -17.55 16.41 -4.16
C ALA A 219 -16.28 16.59 -5.00
N ALA A 220 -15.66 17.77 -4.98
CA ALA A 220 -14.43 18.05 -5.73
C ALA A 220 -13.26 17.17 -5.25
N ALA A 221 -13.06 17.06 -3.94
CA ALA A 221 -12.02 16.19 -3.38
C ALA A 221 -12.22 14.73 -3.78
N ARG A 222 -13.46 14.24 -3.74
CA ARG A 222 -13.80 12.88 -4.14
C ARG A 222 -13.53 12.66 -5.64
N ARG A 223 -13.98 13.58 -6.52
CA ARG A 223 -13.69 13.51 -7.95
C ARG A 223 -12.18 13.46 -8.20
N ARG A 224 -11.42 14.30 -7.48
CA ARG A 224 -9.97 14.35 -7.65
C ARG A 224 -9.28 13.03 -7.32
N ILE A 225 -9.70 12.33 -6.27
CA ILE A 225 -9.17 10.99 -5.94
C ILE A 225 -9.47 9.98 -7.06
N VAL A 226 -10.67 10.00 -7.65
CA VAL A 226 -11.03 9.14 -8.78
C VAL A 226 -10.20 9.49 -10.02
N GLU A 227 -10.01 10.77 -10.33
CA GLU A 227 -9.16 11.21 -11.45
C GLU A 227 -7.70 10.77 -11.29
N LEU A 228 -7.19 10.74 -10.07
CA LEU A 228 -5.85 10.22 -9.78
C LEU A 228 -5.77 8.71 -10.06
N ALA A 229 -6.81 7.96 -9.71
CA ALA A 229 -6.89 6.53 -10.05
C ALA A 229 -6.95 6.32 -11.57
N GLU A 230 -7.74 7.12 -12.31
CA GLU A 230 -7.78 7.08 -13.78
C GLU A 230 -6.42 7.41 -14.41
N LEU A 231 -5.69 8.38 -13.83
CA LEU A 231 -4.34 8.70 -14.29
C LEU A 231 -3.37 7.54 -14.07
N VAL A 232 -3.46 6.85 -12.94
CA VAL A 232 -2.68 5.63 -12.67
C VAL A 232 -3.05 4.54 -13.68
N ALA A 233 -4.35 4.29 -13.93
CA ALA A 233 -4.80 3.30 -14.91
C ALA A 233 -4.23 3.58 -16.31
N LYS A 234 -4.22 4.86 -16.72
CA LYS A 234 -3.62 5.26 -18.01
C LYS A 234 -2.12 4.95 -18.04
N ARG A 235 -1.39 5.30 -16.99
CA ARG A 235 0.06 5.00 -16.90
C ARG A 235 0.35 3.51 -16.87
N GLN A 236 -0.52 2.71 -16.25
CA GLN A 236 -0.42 1.24 -16.26
C GLN A 236 -0.60 0.68 -17.69
N ALA A 237 -1.53 1.24 -18.47
CA ALA A 237 -1.69 0.87 -19.87
C ALA A 237 -0.46 1.25 -20.73
N ASP A 238 0.29 2.28 -20.34
CA ASP A 238 1.56 2.69 -20.96
C ASP A 238 2.77 1.87 -20.44
N GLY A 239 2.55 0.91 -19.52
CA GLY A 239 3.57 -0.02 -18.99
C GLY A 239 4.17 0.35 -17.63
N ASP A 240 3.78 1.47 -17.03
CA ASP A 240 4.19 1.80 -15.66
C ASP A 240 3.50 0.88 -14.63
N VAL A 241 4.13 0.71 -13.47
CA VAL A 241 3.53 -0.04 -12.36
C VAL A 241 3.71 0.76 -11.08
N GLY A 242 2.62 1.08 -10.38
CA GLY A 242 2.69 1.87 -9.16
C GLY A 242 1.34 2.50 -8.77
N ALA A 243 1.38 3.44 -7.85
CA ALA A 243 0.21 4.14 -7.34
C ALA A 243 0.37 5.68 -7.44
N ALA A 244 -0.72 6.43 -7.34
CA ALA A 244 -0.65 7.84 -7.02
C ALA A 244 -0.47 8.02 -5.50
N MET A 245 0.26 9.03 -5.06
CA MET A 245 0.36 9.41 -3.65
C MET A 245 -0.07 10.86 -3.46
N VAL A 246 -0.98 11.11 -2.51
CA VAL A 246 -1.40 12.47 -2.18
C VAL A 246 -1.47 12.69 -0.68
N CYS A 247 -1.09 13.89 -0.24
CA CYS A 247 -1.22 14.30 1.16
C CYS A 247 -2.40 15.24 1.36
N SER A 248 -3.15 15.01 2.42
CA SER A 248 -4.28 15.84 2.82
C SER A 248 -4.41 15.93 4.35
N GLN A 249 -5.54 16.44 4.81
CA GLN A 249 -5.81 16.80 6.20
C GLN A 249 -6.84 15.87 6.85
N GLY A 250 -6.88 15.91 8.18
CA GLY A 250 -7.78 15.10 8.98
C GLY A 250 -9.27 15.40 8.79
N GLY A 251 -9.62 16.62 8.40
CA GLY A 251 -10.99 17.00 8.10
C GLY A 251 -11.48 16.57 6.70
N VAL A 252 -10.56 16.17 5.81
CA VAL A 252 -10.87 15.75 4.43
C VAL A 252 -10.92 14.23 4.29
N ILE A 253 -9.84 13.56 4.68
CA ILE A 253 -9.62 12.14 4.37
C ILE A 253 -10.76 11.23 4.85
N PRO A 254 -11.22 11.30 6.11
CA PRO A 254 -12.31 10.44 6.58
C PRO A 254 -13.60 10.63 5.79
N GLY A 255 -13.94 11.85 5.42
CA GLY A 255 -15.14 12.16 4.66
C GLY A 255 -15.06 11.66 3.22
N VAL A 256 -13.92 11.82 2.55
CA VAL A 256 -13.68 11.32 1.18
C VAL A 256 -13.74 9.79 1.16
N VAL A 257 -13.01 9.10 2.07
CA VAL A 257 -12.99 7.63 2.13
C VAL A 257 -14.39 7.08 2.42
N LYS A 258 -15.11 7.61 3.42
CA LYS A 258 -16.50 7.19 3.71
C LYS A 258 -17.43 7.40 2.52
N SER A 259 -17.32 8.55 1.85
CA SER A 259 -18.20 8.86 0.71
C SER A 259 -17.93 7.97 -0.50
N LEU A 260 -16.67 7.64 -0.80
CA LEU A 260 -16.31 6.70 -1.85
C LEU A 260 -16.78 5.28 -1.50
N ALA A 261 -16.50 4.81 -0.28
CA ALA A 261 -16.92 3.50 0.18
C ALA A 261 -18.45 3.32 0.12
N ALA A 262 -19.21 4.31 0.58
CA ALA A 262 -20.68 4.27 0.55
C ALA A 262 -21.25 4.23 -0.88
N ARG A 263 -20.62 4.95 -1.83
CA ARG A 263 -21.07 4.98 -3.23
C ARG A 263 -20.86 3.66 -3.96
N HIS A 264 -19.82 2.92 -3.59
CA HIS A 264 -19.44 1.67 -4.25
C HIS A 264 -19.71 0.43 -3.37
N SER A 265 -20.45 0.61 -2.26
CA SER A 265 -20.79 -0.47 -1.31
C SER A 265 -19.58 -1.21 -0.73
N VAL A 266 -18.44 -0.53 -0.61
CA VAL A 266 -17.23 -1.08 -0.02
C VAL A 266 -17.34 -1.05 1.50
N GLN A 267 -17.14 -2.20 2.13
CA GLN A 267 -17.09 -2.29 3.59
C GLN A 267 -15.75 -1.78 4.10
N ILE A 268 -15.79 -0.81 5.00
CA ILE A 268 -14.60 -0.25 5.64
C ILE A 268 -14.76 -0.29 7.16
N GLY A 269 -13.65 -0.49 7.85
CA GLY A 269 -13.58 -0.37 9.29
C GLY A 269 -13.72 1.10 9.78
N PRO A 270 -13.45 1.36 11.07
CA PRO A 270 -13.45 2.71 11.62
C PRO A 270 -12.50 3.63 10.84
N VAL A 271 -13.01 4.77 10.37
CA VAL A 271 -12.24 5.73 9.56
C VAL A 271 -11.53 6.73 10.49
N SER A 272 -10.63 6.21 11.33
CA SER A 272 -9.67 7.05 12.07
C SER A 272 -8.45 7.26 11.19
N THR A 273 -7.96 8.49 11.13
CA THR A 273 -6.77 8.83 10.34
C THR A 273 -5.77 9.55 11.24
N PRO A 274 -4.97 8.86 12.06
CA PRO A 274 -3.89 9.45 12.85
C PRO A 274 -2.88 10.22 11.99
N LYS A 275 -2.14 11.17 12.57
CA LYS A 275 -1.07 11.89 11.85
C LYS A 275 -0.06 10.90 11.26
N ALA A 276 0.34 11.11 10.01
CA ALA A 276 1.24 10.24 9.25
C ALA A 276 0.71 8.81 8.98
N SER A 277 -0.57 8.53 9.23
CA SER A 277 -1.21 7.32 8.70
C SER A 277 -1.68 7.54 7.27
N TYR A 278 -1.99 6.47 6.56
CA TYR A 278 -2.47 6.56 5.19
C TYR A 278 -3.50 5.50 4.86
N TRP A 279 -4.29 5.77 3.82
CA TRP A 279 -5.19 4.83 3.19
C TRP A 279 -4.61 4.42 1.84
N TYR A 280 -4.65 3.13 1.53
CA TYR A 280 -4.46 2.62 0.17
C TYR A 280 -5.85 2.33 -0.42
N LEU A 281 -6.21 3.08 -1.44
CA LEU A 281 -7.49 2.97 -2.13
C LEU A 281 -7.27 2.24 -3.45
N SER A 282 -7.98 1.13 -3.67
CA SER A 282 -7.90 0.33 -4.89
C SER A 282 -9.13 0.56 -5.75
N PHE A 283 -8.89 0.87 -7.01
CA PHE A 283 -9.93 1.17 -7.98
C PHE A 283 -9.90 0.20 -9.16
N ASP A 284 -11.08 -0.23 -9.59
CA ASP A 284 -11.33 -0.84 -10.89
C ASP A 284 -11.99 0.24 -11.79
N GLY A 285 -11.23 0.79 -12.71
CA GLY A 285 -11.61 2.00 -13.43
C GLY A 285 -11.91 3.17 -12.48
N ARG A 286 -13.19 3.57 -12.40
CA ARG A 286 -13.66 4.66 -11.51
C ARG A 286 -14.25 4.16 -10.20
N GLU A 287 -14.42 2.85 -10.03
CA GLU A 287 -15.09 2.26 -8.88
C GLU A 287 -14.07 1.92 -7.79
N LEU A 288 -14.26 2.47 -6.58
CA LEU A 288 -13.52 2.01 -5.41
C LEU A 288 -13.97 0.59 -5.10
N VAL A 289 -13.03 -0.36 -5.09
CA VAL A 289 -13.31 -1.78 -4.80
C VAL A 289 -12.74 -2.23 -3.46
N GLN A 290 -11.74 -1.51 -2.93
CA GLN A 290 -11.18 -1.78 -1.60
C GLN A 290 -10.52 -0.53 -1.03
N ALA A 291 -10.51 -0.41 0.31
CA ALA A 291 -9.82 0.67 1.03
C ALA A 291 -9.15 0.10 2.29
N ASP A 292 -7.84 0.18 2.34
CA ASP A 292 -6.99 -0.37 3.40
C ASP A 292 -6.36 0.76 4.21
N HIS A 293 -6.54 0.73 5.54
CA HIS A 293 -5.91 1.69 6.44
C HIS A 293 -4.57 1.17 6.95
N HIS A 294 -3.55 1.97 6.82
CA HIS A 294 -2.20 1.71 7.33
C HIS A 294 -1.87 2.69 8.46
N THR A 295 -1.38 2.16 9.55
CA THR A 295 -0.96 2.98 10.71
C THR A 295 0.25 3.84 10.39
N ALA A 296 0.42 4.92 11.16
CA ALA A 296 1.64 5.72 11.09
C ALA A 296 2.88 4.85 11.40
N PRO A 297 4.05 5.16 10.79
CA PRO A 297 5.30 4.52 11.14
C PRO A 297 5.60 4.63 12.63
N GLU A 298 6.11 3.56 13.22
CA GLU A 298 6.69 3.61 14.56
C GLU A 298 7.96 4.46 14.49
N LEU A 299 8.14 5.36 15.46
CA LEU A 299 9.36 6.15 15.57
C LEU A 299 10.20 5.53 16.66
N ASP A 300 11.46 5.28 16.35
CA ASP A 300 12.44 4.96 17.37
C ASP A 300 12.50 6.11 18.38
N GLY A 301 12.44 5.78 19.67
CA GLY A 301 12.32 6.71 20.77
C GLY A 301 13.51 7.65 20.95
#